data_a70ae2708a27b7bdb4ff25ad409dc895
#
_entry.id   a70ae2708a27b7bdb4ff25ad409dc895
#
_cell.length_a   1.000
_cell.length_b   1.000
_cell.length_c   1.000
_cell.angle_alpha   90.00
_cell.angle_beta   90.00
_cell.angle_gamma   90.00
#
_symmetry.space_group_name_H-M   'P 1'
#
loop_
_entity.id
_entity.type
_entity.pdbx_description
1 polymer ?
#
loop_
_entity_poly.entity_id
_entity_poly.type
_entity_poly.pdbx_seq_one_letter_code
_entity_poly.pdbx_strand_id
1 'polypeptide(L)'
;MESSRLDQYVDQASQFARDNKRVLAAAGITAVAATSLYLLRRRNLGRPPTSGPYPQSSLPADAYDLVIVGAGPSGSTTAYFSAQKGLKIAILEKESFPRDKYCGDAVCTPAIKILEEMGVMQELQANNEAHFADAGGFVSPAGISYIGASVEKLGEAAACAVKRINLDMRMAYAARKAGAELREEFEVTAADFDQQQGLWTVSSGDGEKVKARLLVIADGATSRLATKLGYCTEPPRGVCSRAFVEGGTHNTDFDGVCFYQKESLPGYSAIFKHPNDELNYCYYLIPHGKEGFCGDVHESDLKRLHEGAIKNDPFISQALGPNAKIERMKAASLRLGGQGLRTTYDDHLVIIGDAAGHIDPLTGEGIHTAIMGGKAAAETAISMQATGDYSAASTSQYEQKWNHLYGYDFGKSRAGAALIYKYPILLDACANEMQRKGDAMMSKWAEVMTNMRPKSYFLRPDVALPLGFAVVREFWNQKIIGRSNDYSKGGSR
;
A
#
# COMPACT_ATOMS: atom_id res chain seq x y z
N MET A 1 -39.80 -34.35 -17.86
CA MET A 1 -39.12 -33.13 -18.41
C MET A 1 -38.14 -32.45 -17.40
N GLU A 2 -38.29 -32.62 -16.12
CA GLU A 2 -37.35 -32.05 -15.11
C GLU A 2 -36.05 -32.84 -14.94
N SER A 3 -36.06 -34.19 -15.06
CA SER A 3 -34.86 -35.00 -14.90
C SER A 3 -33.80 -34.72 -15.96
N SER A 4 -34.21 -34.52 -17.22
CA SER A 4 -33.25 -34.25 -18.31
C SER A 4 -32.53 -32.90 -18.22
N ARG A 5 -33.16 -31.92 -17.56
CA ARG A 5 -32.52 -30.64 -17.29
C ARG A 5 -31.50 -30.75 -16.15
N LEU A 6 -31.82 -31.54 -15.12
CA LEU A 6 -30.92 -31.75 -14.00
C LEU A 6 -29.65 -32.47 -14.45
N ASP A 7 -29.77 -33.49 -15.29
CA ASP A 7 -28.64 -34.23 -15.87
C ASP A 7 -27.74 -33.34 -16.73
N GLN A 8 -28.37 -32.46 -17.53
CA GLN A 8 -27.65 -31.48 -18.36
C GLN A 8 -26.88 -30.45 -17.50
N TYR A 9 -27.44 -30.06 -16.36
CA TYR A 9 -26.79 -29.16 -15.42
C TYR A 9 -25.63 -29.83 -14.66
N VAL A 10 -25.81 -31.08 -14.27
CA VAL A 10 -24.75 -31.88 -13.63
C VAL A 10 -23.58 -32.12 -14.59
N ASP A 11 -23.85 -32.35 -15.87
CA ASP A 11 -22.83 -32.51 -16.91
C ASP A 11 -22.09 -31.19 -17.18
N GLN A 12 -22.79 -30.06 -17.25
CA GLN A 12 -22.16 -28.74 -17.40
C GLN A 12 -21.30 -28.36 -16.20
N ALA A 13 -21.78 -28.62 -14.98
CA ALA A 13 -21.01 -28.36 -13.75
C ALA A 13 -19.79 -29.31 -13.66
N SER A 14 -19.93 -30.55 -14.10
CA SER A 14 -18.84 -31.54 -14.17
C SER A 14 -17.83 -31.21 -15.25
N GLN A 15 -18.26 -30.66 -16.38
CA GLN A 15 -17.40 -30.16 -17.45
C GLN A 15 -16.63 -28.94 -16.97
N PHE A 16 -17.32 -27.98 -16.36
CA PHE A 16 -16.67 -26.80 -15.75
C PHE A 16 -15.63 -27.20 -14.71
N ALA A 17 -15.95 -28.13 -13.81
CA ALA A 17 -15.01 -28.64 -12.82
C ALA A 17 -13.81 -29.34 -13.46
N ARG A 18 -13.98 -30.03 -14.59
CA ARG A 18 -12.89 -30.63 -15.36
C ARG A 18 -12.05 -29.58 -16.08
N ASP A 19 -12.69 -28.63 -16.75
CA ASP A 19 -12.01 -27.58 -17.54
C ASP A 19 -11.29 -26.57 -16.65
N ASN A 20 -11.79 -26.35 -15.43
CA ASN A 20 -11.24 -25.45 -14.45
C ASN A 20 -10.55 -26.17 -13.26
N LYS A 21 -10.38 -27.49 -13.34
CA LYS A 21 -9.65 -28.29 -12.32
C LYS A 21 -8.23 -27.73 -12.10
N ARG A 22 -7.61 -27.20 -13.16
CA ARG A 22 -6.34 -26.48 -13.09
C ARG A 22 -6.47 -25.13 -12.39
N VAL A 23 -7.61 -24.44 -12.50
CA VAL A 23 -7.87 -23.14 -11.85
C VAL A 23 -8.14 -23.33 -10.35
N LEU A 24 -8.93 -24.34 -9.99
CA LEU A 24 -9.25 -24.67 -8.59
C LEU A 24 -8.03 -25.26 -7.86
N ALA A 25 -7.23 -26.08 -8.53
CA ALA A 25 -5.95 -26.56 -8.01
C ALA A 25 -4.86 -25.47 -8.04
N ALA A 26 -4.85 -24.61 -9.07
CA ALA A 26 -3.92 -23.48 -9.16
C ALA A 26 -4.15 -22.46 -8.05
N ALA A 27 -5.38 -22.20 -7.61
CA ALA A 27 -5.65 -21.27 -6.50
C ALA A 27 -4.97 -21.72 -5.18
N GLY A 28 -4.87 -23.01 -4.94
CA GLY A 28 -4.13 -23.55 -3.78
C GLY A 28 -2.61 -23.66 -4.02
N ILE A 29 -2.18 -24.05 -5.21
CA ILE A 29 -0.77 -24.28 -5.54
C ILE A 29 -0.05 -22.99 -5.90
N THR A 30 -0.75 -21.99 -6.51
CA THR A 30 -0.14 -20.74 -6.96
C THR A 30 0.31 -19.86 -5.79
N ALA A 31 -0.40 -19.87 -4.67
CA ALA A 31 0.01 -19.13 -3.47
C ALA A 31 1.34 -19.67 -2.90
N VAL A 32 1.52 -21.00 -2.88
CA VAL A 32 2.75 -21.64 -2.39
C VAL A 32 3.88 -21.51 -3.41
N ALA A 33 3.59 -21.74 -4.70
CA ALA A 33 4.58 -21.65 -5.78
C ALA A 33 5.06 -20.21 -6.03
N ALA A 34 4.18 -19.21 -5.97
CA ALA A 34 4.55 -17.80 -6.15
C ALA A 34 5.46 -17.33 -5.01
N THR A 35 5.18 -17.74 -3.77
CA THR A 35 6.05 -17.43 -2.63
C THR A 35 7.41 -18.10 -2.78
N SER A 36 7.43 -19.36 -3.21
CA SER A 36 8.68 -20.11 -3.43
C SER A 36 9.48 -19.55 -4.61
N LEU A 37 8.82 -19.18 -5.72
CA LEU A 37 9.50 -18.57 -6.88
C LEU A 37 10.02 -17.16 -6.56
N TYR A 38 9.31 -16.39 -5.77
CA TYR A 38 9.75 -15.07 -5.30
C TYR A 38 11.01 -15.20 -4.44
N LEU A 39 11.01 -16.13 -3.50
CA LEU A 39 12.16 -16.39 -2.65
C LEU A 39 13.37 -16.95 -3.45
N LEU A 40 13.13 -17.81 -4.45
CA LEU A 40 14.17 -18.35 -5.33
C LEU A 40 14.71 -17.29 -6.30
N ARG A 41 13.86 -16.44 -6.84
CA ARG A 41 14.27 -15.34 -7.73
C ARG A 41 15.10 -14.28 -6.98
N ARG A 42 14.76 -13.99 -5.71
CA ARG A 42 15.54 -13.12 -4.83
C ARG A 42 16.91 -13.72 -4.45
N ARG A 43 17.00 -15.04 -4.30
CA ARG A 43 18.28 -15.74 -4.05
C ARG A 43 19.25 -15.67 -5.23
N ASN A 44 18.76 -15.58 -6.46
CA ASN A 44 19.55 -15.58 -7.69
C ASN A 44 19.92 -14.18 -8.23
N LEU A 45 19.38 -13.10 -7.64
CA LEU A 45 19.87 -11.75 -7.89
C LEU A 45 21.19 -11.60 -7.11
N GLY A 46 22.32 -11.67 -7.82
CA GLY A 46 23.64 -11.65 -7.23
C GLY A 46 23.78 -10.51 -6.21
N ARG A 47 24.16 -10.86 -4.98
CA ARG A 47 24.55 -9.88 -3.98
C ARG A 47 25.75 -9.10 -4.48
N PRO A 48 25.80 -7.76 -4.28
CA PRO A 48 27.07 -7.06 -4.37
C PRO A 48 28.05 -7.71 -3.37
N PRO A 49 29.35 -7.73 -3.68
CA PRO A 49 30.34 -8.35 -2.82
C PRO A 49 30.34 -7.68 -1.44
N THR A 50 30.14 -8.46 -0.39
CA THR A 50 30.27 -7.99 0.98
C THR A 50 31.75 -7.74 1.26
N SER A 51 32.10 -6.48 1.50
CA SER A 51 33.41 -6.13 2.05
C SER A 51 33.45 -6.51 3.54
N GLY A 52 34.63 -6.86 4.05
CA GLY A 52 34.80 -7.24 5.45
C GLY A 52 34.53 -6.09 6.45
N PRO A 53 34.70 -6.33 7.76
CA PRO A 53 34.44 -5.32 8.78
C PRO A 53 35.28 -4.06 8.57
N TYR A 54 34.60 -2.91 8.55
CA TYR A 54 35.24 -1.60 8.43
C TYR A 54 35.83 -1.15 9.77
N PRO A 55 36.91 -0.34 9.76
CA PRO A 55 37.47 0.17 11.01
C PRO A 55 36.45 1.01 11.79
N GLN A 56 36.29 0.72 13.06
CA GLN A 56 35.47 1.54 13.96
C GLN A 56 36.28 2.77 14.41
N SER A 57 36.32 3.80 13.58
CA SER A 57 36.83 5.11 14.00
C SER A 57 35.74 5.85 14.81
N SER A 58 36.17 6.71 15.75
CA SER A 58 35.25 7.66 16.39
C SER A 58 34.56 8.48 15.30
N LEU A 59 33.22 8.69 15.44
CA LEU A 59 32.46 9.48 14.49
C LEU A 59 33.04 10.91 14.42
N PRO A 60 33.41 11.44 13.25
CA PRO A 60 33.84 12.82 13.12
C PRO A 60 32.76 13.78 13.67
N ALA A 61 33.18 14.89 14.25
CA ALA A 61 32.25 15.83 14.88
C ALA A 61 31.21 16.42 13.90
N ASP A 62 31.58 16.53 12.63
CA ASP A 62 30.72 16.99 11.51
C ASP A 62 29.86 15.88 10.89
N ALA A 63 30.02 14.62 11.30
CA ALA A 63 29.26 13.51 10.77
C ALA A 63 28.06 13.13 11.66
N TYR A 64 27.10 12.42 11.07
CA TYR A 64 25.91 11.90 11.71
C TYR A 64 25.99 10.37 11.87
N ASP A 65 25.28 9.82 12.84
CA ASP A 65 25.07 8.37 12.91
C ASP A 65 24.24 7.90 11.71
N LEU A 66 23.18 8.66 11.38
CA LEU A 66 22.28 8.40 10.24
C LEU A 66 22.12 9.65 9.38
N VAL A 67 22.12 9.46 8.06
CA VAL A 67 21.51 10.38 7.11
C VAL A 67 20.32 9.70 6.44
N ILE A 68 19.17 10.35 6.46
CA ILE A 68 17.92 9.84 5.92
C ILE A 68 17.52 10.72 4.74
N VAL A 69 17.38 10.13 3.55
CA VAL A 69 17.00 10.83 2.32
C VAL A 69 15.51 10.69 2.10
N GLY A 70 14.77 11.76 2.34
CA GLY A 70 13.31 11.85 2.27
C GLY A 70 12.63 11.88 3.64
N ALA A 71 11.82 12.92 3.87
CA ALA A 71 11.02 13.11 5.10
C ALA A 71 9.56 12.66 4.92
N GLY A 72 9.31 11.63 4.14
CA GLY A 72 8.02 10.94 4.07
C GLY A 72 7.77 10.05 5.30
N PRO A 73 6.65 9.30 5.34
CA PRO A 73 6.27 8.50 6.50
C PRO A 73 7.36 7.56 7.00
N SER A 74 8.08 6.85 6.12
CA SER A 74 9.15 5.93 6.53
C SER A 74 10.37 6.66 7.10
N GLY A 75 10.83 7.73 6.42
CA GLY A 75 12.01 8.49 6.85
C GLY A 75 11.77 9.22 8.17
N SER A 76 10.63 9.91 8.30
CA SER A 76 10.26 10.61 9.53
C SER A 76 10.09 9.66 10.73
N THR A 77 9.50 8.48 10.51
CA THR A 77 9.38 7.46 11.58
C THR A 77 10.74 6.94 11.98
N THR A 78 11.62 6.62 11.02
CA THR A 78 13.00 6.19 11.33
C THR A 78 13.74 7.23 12.16
N ALA A 79 13.64 8.50 11.74
CA ALA A 79 14.30 9.60 12.45
C ALA A 79 13.77 9.77 13.86
N TYR A 80 12.45 9.78 14.04
CA TYR A 80 11.81 9.96 15.33
C TYR A 80 12.31 8.95 16.37
N PHE A 81 12.17 7.65 16.06
CA PHE A 81 12.54 6.59 17.01
C PHE A 81 14.04 6.49 17.23
N SER A 82 14.86 6.78 16.22
CA SER A 82 16.31 6.79 16.38
C SER A 82 16.79 7.99 17.21
N ALA A 83 16.23 9.18 16.99
CA ALA A 83 16.57 10.39 17.75
C ALA A 83 16.22 10.25 19.24
N GLN A 84 15.07 9.62 19.56
CA GLN A 84 14.72 9.34 20.96
C GLN A 84 15.73 8.42 21.68
N LYS A 85 16.56 7.70 20.95
CA LYS A 85 17.66 6.87 21.51
C LYS A 85 19.01 7.55 21.46
N GLY A 86 19.04 8.85 21.15
CA GLY A 86 20.22 9.68 21.19
C GLY A 86 21.14 9.59 19.98
N LEU A 87 20.69 9.00 18.85
CA LEU A 87 21.46 9.00 17.62
C LEU A 87 21.44 10.40 17.00
N LYS A 88 22.58 10.82 16.43
CA LYS A 88 22.72 12.09 15.70
C LYS A 88 22.25 11.89 14.26
N ILE A 89 21.17 12.56 13.87
CA ILE A 89 20.45 12.27 12.62
C ILE A 89 20.27 13.54 11.79
N ALA A 90 20.51 13.43 10.48
CA ALA A 90 20.07 14.40 9.49
C ALA A 90 18.99 13.78 8.60
N ILE A 91 17.86 14.47 8.45
CA ILE A 91 16.82 14.18 7.45
C ILE A 91 16.96 15.20 6.34
N LEU A 92 17.07 14.73 5.10
CA LEU A 92 17.24 15.57 3.91
C LEU A 92 15.95 15.48 3.07
N GLU A 93 15.19 16.56 3.02
CA GLU A 93 13.96 16.68 2.23
C GLU A 93 14.15 17.69 1.11
N LYS A 94 13.77 17.31 -0.11
CA LYS A 94 13.95 18.14 -1.29
C LYS A 94 13.01 19.35 -1.36
N GLU A 95 11.88 19.29 -0.65
CA GLU A 95 10.86 20.33 -0.64
C GLU A 95 10.75 20.96 0.76
N SER A 96 10.14 22.14 0.86
CA SER A 96 9.78 22.74 2.16
C SER A 96 8.40 22.25 2.59
N PHE A 97 8.21 22.08 3.89
CA PHE A 97 6.88 21.82 4.44
C PHE A 97 6.09 23.11 4.66
N PRO A 98 4.76 23.10 4.45
CA PRO A 98 3.92 21.95 4.07
C PRO A 98 4.04 21.62 2.57
N ARG A 99 4.35 20.36 2.26
CA ARG A 99 4.37 19.86 0.89
C ARG A 99 3.35 18.77 0.66
N ASP A 100 2.81 18.69 -0.55
CA ASP A 100 1.80 17.70 -0.90
C ASP A 100 2.42 16.42 -1.49
N LYS A 101 1.74 15.30 -1.28
CA LYS A 101 2.02 14.02 -1.91
C LYS A 101 0.69 13.40 -2.36
N TYR A 102 0.65 12.94 -3.61
CA TYR A 102 -0.60 12.40 -4.17
C TYR A 102 -0.85 10.99 -3.64
N CYS A 103 -2.02 10.79 -3.02
CA CYS A 103 -2.39 9.60 -2.27
C CYS A 103 -3.92 9.54 -2.09
N GLY A 104 -4.46 8.36 -1.80
CA GLY A 104 -5.84 8.21 -1.31
C GLY A 104 -6.04 8.70 0.12
N ASP A 105 -4.95 9.03 0.82
CA ASP A 105 -4.95 9.65 2.16
C ASP A 105 -5.49 8.74 3.30
N ALA A 106 -5.80 7.46 3.00
CA ALA A 106 -6.27 6.50 4.01
C ALA A 106 -5.12 6.02 4.92
N VAL A 107 -5.34 6.13 6.23
CA VAL A 107 -4.41 5.71 7.30
C VAL A 107 -5.07 4.62 8.12
N CYS A 108 -4.50 3.41 8.13
CA CYS A 108 -5.04 2.24 8.80
C CYS A 108 -4.51 2.06 10.22
N THR A 109 -5.19 1.25 11.02
CA THR A 109 -4.91 0.98 12.44
C THR A 109 -3.44 0.77 12.79
N PRO A 110 -2.64 -0.03 12.06
CA PRO A 110 -1.22 -0.20 12.40
C PRO A 110 -0.42 1.11 12.38
N ALA A 111 -0.76 2.03 11.46
CA ALA A 111 -0.15 3.35 11.40
C ALA A 111 -0.67 4.26 12.52
N ILE A 112 -1.97 4.25 12.78
CA ILE A 112 -2.60 5.10 13.81
C ILE A 112 -1.90 4.89 15.16
N LYS A 113 -1.66 3.64 15.57
CA LYS A 113 -0.97 3.31 16.84
C LYS A 113 0.44 3.92 16.94
N ILE A 114 1.20 3.92 15.85
CA ILE A 114 2.53 4.55 15.85
C ILE A 114 2.44 6.08 15.82
N LEU A 115 1.49 6.64 15.05
CA LEU A 115 1.26 8.08 15.04
C LEU A 115 0.82 8.60 16.41
N GLU A 116 0.07 7.81 17.19
CA GLU A 116 -0.24 8.07 18.59
C GLU A 116 1.01 8.06 19.47
N GLU A 117 1.89 7.05 19.32
CA GLU A 117 3.17 6.95 20.02
C GLU A 117 4.10 8.14 19.70
N MET A 118 4.03 8.66 18.48
CA MET A 118 4.77 9.84 18.03
C MET A 118 4.15 11.17 18.49
N GLY A 119 2.94 11.17 19.06
CA GLY A 119 2.16 12.38 19.38
C GLY A 119 1.55 13.07 18.15
N VAL A 120 1.68 12.48 16.98
CA VAL A 120 1.21 13.07 15.70
C VAL A 120 -0.31 12.98 15.58
N MET A 121 -0.92 11.86 16.01
CA MET A 121 -2.37 11.70 15.92
C MET A 121 -3.11 12.73 16.78
N GLN A 122 -2.60 13.03 17.96
CA GLN A 122 -3.16 14.06 18.85
C GLN A 122 -3.11 15.45 18.21
N GLU A 123 -2.01 15.78 17.53
CA GLU A 123 -1.89 17.07 16.80
C GLU A 123 -2.86 17.12 15.61
N LEU A 124 -3.00 16.03 14.84
CA LEU A 124 -3.94 15.95 13.72
C LEU A 124 -5.39 16.13 14.18
N GLN A 125 -5.79 15.48 15.27
CA GLN A 125 -7.13 15.61 15.85
C GLN A 125 -7.39 17.03 16.41
N ALA A 126 -6.43 17.58 17.14
CA ALA A 126 -6.56 18.93 17.72
C ALA A 126 -6.71 20.02 16.65
N ASN A 127 -6.19 19.81 15.45
CA ASN A 127 -6.28 20.75 14.33
C ASN A 127 -7.39 20.39 13.33
N ASN A 128 -8.25 19.41 13.62
CA ASN A 128 -9.31 18.94 12.70
C ASN A 128 -8.74 18.50 11.33
N GLU A 129 -7.61 17.78 11.34
CA GLU A 129 -6.90 17.32 10.14
C GLU A 129 -7.09 15.82 9.88
N ALA A 130 -7.74 15.08 10.79
CA ALA A 130 -8.05 13.66 10.66
C ALA A 130 -9.56 13.41 10.77
N HIS A 131 -10.11 12.64 9.84
CA HIS A 131 -11.50 12.17 9.88
C HIS A 131 -11.51 10.65 10.05
N PHE A 132 -11.99 10.17 11.20
CA PHE A 132 -12.12 8.74 11.45
C PHE A 132 -13.35 8.18 10.76
N ALA A 133 -13.19 7.04 10.12
CA ALA A 133 -14.26 6.38 9.41
C ALA A 133 -15.15 5.58 10.39
N ASP A 134 -16.44 5.91 10.43
CA ASP A 134 -17.46 5.15 11.16
C ASP A 134 -18.09 4.06 10.31
N ALA A 135 -18.12 4.24 9.00
CA ALA A 135 -18.65 3.28 8.05
C ALA A 135 -17.76 3.18 6.81
N GLY A 136 -17.55 1.96 6.36
CA GLY A 136 -16.76 1.68 5.17
C GLY A 136 -17.39 0.62 4.31
N GLY A 137 -17.03 0.58 3.04
CA GLY A 137 -17.66 -0.35 2.14
C GLY A 137 -16.88 -0.71 0.90
N PHE A 138 -17.54 -1.50 0.12
CA PHE A 138 -17.01 -2.13 -1.05
C PHE A 138 -18.11 -2.32 -2.09
N VAL A 139 -17.84 -2.00 -3.33
CA VAL A 139 -18.71 -2.22 -4.48
C VAL A 139 -17.99 -3.10 -5.49
N SER A 140 -18.61 -4.23 -5.85
CA SER A 140 -18.03 -5.21 -6.76
C SER A 140 -18.17 -4.82 -8.22
N PRO A 141 -17.47 -5.50 -9.17
CA PRO A 141 -17.60 -5.26 -10.60
C PRO A 141 -19.02 -5.49 -11.15
N ALA A 142 -19.85 -6.28 -10.47
CA ALA A 142 -21.26 -6.45 -10.79
C ALA A 142 -22.18 -5.42 -10.11
N GLY A 143 -21.65 -4.40 -9.42
CA GLY A 143 -22.43 -3.39 -8.72
C GLY A 143 -23.07 -3.88 -7.43
N ILE A 144 -22.64 -5.02 -6.92
CA ILE A 144 -23.07 -5.53 -5.63
C ILE A 144 -22.31 -4.78 -4.56
N SER A 145 -23.03 -4.09 -3.66
CA SER A 145 -22.42 -3.26 -2.64
C SER A 145 -22.69 -3.81 -1.23
N TYR A 146 -21.76 -3.57 -0.35
CA TYR A 146 -21.96 -3.71 1.08
C TYR A 146 -21.27 -2.55 1.80
N ILE A 147 -22.01 -1.85 2.62
CA ILE A 147 -21.51 -0.81 3.53
C ILE A 147 -21.69 -1.35 4.94
N GLY A 148 -20.58 -1.55 5.62
CA GLY A 148 -20.55 -2.02 7.00
C GLY A 148 -20.47 -0.84 7.96
N ALA A 149 -21.05 -1.00 9.14
CA ALA A 149 -21.08 0.06 10.14
C ALA A 149 -19.91 -0.05 11.13
N SER A 150 -19.63 1.05 11.66
CA SER A 150 -18.90 1.58 12.82
C SER A 150 -17.82 0.73 13.50
N VAL A 151 -16.85 1.47 14.02
CA VAL A 151 -15.73 1.03 14.88
C VAL A 151 -16.16 0.06 16.00
N GLU A 152 -17.33 0.25 16.60
CA GLU A 152 -17.86 -0.64 17.65
C GLU A 152 -18.08 -2.08 17.17
N LYS A 153 -18.37 -2.27 15.87
CA LYS A 153 -18.59 -3.59 15.27
C LYS A 153 -17.35 -4.15 14.57
N LEU A 154 -16.42 -3.29 14.16
CA LEU A 154 -15.16 -3.68 13.53
C LEU A 154 -14.03 -3.90 14.55
N GLY A 155 -14.30 -3.72 15.85
CA GLY A 155 -13.31 -3.83 16.90
C GLY A 155 -12.24 -2.74 16.80
N GLU A 156 -10.96 -3.13 16.90
CA GLU A 156 -9.85 -2.18 16.79
C GLU A 156 -9.50 -1.77 15.34
N ALA A 157 -10.22 -2.28 14.34
CA ALA A 157 -9.97 -1.93 12.94
C ALA A 157 -10.49 -0.53 12.67
N ALA A 158 -9.65 0.45 12.87
CA ALA A 158 -9.92 1.83 12.54
C ALA A 158 -9.19 2.23 11.26
N ALA A 159 -9.78 3.14 10.52
CA ALA A 159 -9.12 3.88 9.46
C ALA A 159 -9.48 5.36 9.60
N CYS A 160 -8.59 6.22 9.20
CA CYS A 160 -8.89 7.64 9.10
C CYS A 160 -8.36 8.22 7.79
N ALA A 161 -9.01 9.28 7.30
CA ALA A 161 -8.52 10.06 6.18
C ALA A 161 -7.74 11.26 6.72
N VAL A 162 -6.48 11.38 6.26
CA VAL A 162 -5.59 12.48 6.61
C VAL A 162 -4.88 12.96 5.36
N LYS A 163 -5.03 14.23 5.01
CA LYS A 163 -4.28 14.79 3.87
C LYS A 163 -2.78 14.65 4.07
N ARG A 164 -2.09 14.16 3.05
CA ARG A 164 -0.64 13.95 3.11
C ARG A 164 0.15 15.24 3.38
N ILE A 165 -0.38 16.38 2.98
CA ILE A 165 0.22 17.69 3.28
C ILE A 165 0.34 17.91 4.80
N ASN A 166 -0.65 17.48 5.58
CA ASN A 166 -0.66 17.58 7.04
C ASN A 166 0.11 16.40 7.67
N LEU A 167 -0.18 15.16 7.25
CA LEU A 167 0.44 13.97 7.82
C LEU A 167 1.98 14.02 7.75
N ASP A 168 2.52 14.26 6.56
CA ASP A 168 3.97 14.25 6.33
C ASP A 168 4.65 15.38 7.12
N MET A 169 4.07 16.58 7.12
CA MET A 169 4.58 17.72 7.90
C MET A 169 4.60 17.41 9.40
N ARG A 170 3.48 16.92 9.96
CA ARG A 170 3.40 16.59 11.39
C ARG A 170 4.43 15.53 11.79
N MET A 171 4.58 14.49 10.96
CA MET A 171 5.57 13.44 11.20
C MET A 171 7.02 13.97 11.14
N ALA A 172 7.36 14.78 10.14
CA ALA A 172 8.69 15.38 10.01
C ALA A 172 9.01 16.31 11.19
N TYR A 173 8.03 17.11 11.62
CA TYR A 173 8.21 18.01 12.76
C TYR A 173 8.25 17.26 14.10
N ALA A 174 7.53 16.15 14.24
CA ALA A 174 7.69 15.26 15.39
C ALA A 174 9.12 14.68 15.46
N ALA A 175 9.69 14.26 14.34
CA ALA A 175 11.06 13.79 14.27
C ALA A 175 12.06 14.90 14.63
N ARG A 176 11.86 16.14 14.13
CA ARG A 176 12.67 17.31 14.51
C ARG A 176 12.56 17.61 15.99
N LYS A 177 11.37 17.56 16.57
CA LYS A 177 11.13 17.76 18.01
C LYS A 177 11.79 16.68 18.87
N ALA A 178 11.92 15.47 18.34
CA ALA A 178 12.64 14.36 18.99
C ALA A 178 14.17 14.49 18.93
N GLY A 179 14.71 15.47 18.18
CA GLY A 179 16.14 15.77 18.11
C GLY A 179 16.80 15.51 16.76
N ALA A 180 16.07 15.08 15.74
CA ALA A 180 16.62 14.97 14.38
C ALA A 180 16.78 16.35 13.74
N GLU A 181 17.88 16.57 13.02
CA GLU A 181 18.06 17.75 12.18
C GLU A 181 17.31 17.59 10.86
N LEU A 182 16.27 18.37 10.64
CA LEU A 182 15.51 18.40 9.39
C LEU A 182 16.07 19.52 8.50
N ARG A 183 16.60 19.13 7.33
CA ARG A 183 17.04 20.04 6.26
C ARG A 183 16.04 19.96 5.12
N GLU A 184 15.27 21.00 4.98
CA GLU A 184 14.34 21.20 3.87
C GLU A 184 15.09 21.84 2.68
N GLU A 185 14.53 21.76 1.48
CA GLU A 185 15.12 22.26 0.22
C GLU A 185 16.48 21.61 -0.13
N PHE A 186 16.76 20.44 0.45
CA PHE A 186 17.96 19.67 0.19
C PHE A 186 17.68 18.52 -0.77
N GLU A 187 17.78 18.76 -2.09
CA GLU A 187 17.62 17.71 -3.10
C GLU A 187 18.90 16.88 -3.22
N VAL A 188 18.87 15.65 -2.74
CA VAL A 188 19.99 14.72 -2.84
C VAL A 188 20.17 14.28 -4.29
N THR A 189 21.36 14.52 -4.83
CA THR A 189 21.74 14.15 -6.20
C THR A 189 22.79 13.06 -6.28
N ALA A 190 23.60 12.85 -5.23
CA ALA A 190 24.63 11.83 -5.16
C ALA A 190 24.87 11.34 -3.74
N ALA A 191 25.39 10.13 -3.63
CA ALA A 191 25.95 9.58 -2.40
C ALA A 191 27.17 8.71 -2.74
N ASP A 192 28.27 8.94 -2.05
CA ASP A 192 29.53 8.24 -2.24
C ASP A 192 29.97 7.64 -0.91
N PHE A 193 30.38 6.36 -0.94
CA PHE A 193 30.84 5.64 0.24
C PHE A 193 32.35 5.58 0.31
N ASP A 194 32.92 6.14 1.37
CA ASP A 194 34.35 6.02 1.69
C ASP A 194 34.60 4.75 2.51
N GLN A 195 35.15 3.74 1.87
CA GLN A 195 35.46 2.45 2.53
C GLN A 195 36.51 2.57 3.62
N GLN A 196 37.44 3.53 3.54
CA GLN A 196 38.49 3.69 4.56
C GLN A 196 37.95 4.31 5.84
N GLN A 197 37.02 5.24 5.71
CA GLN A 197 36.38 5.91 6.84
C GLN A 197 35.11 5.21 7.33
N GLY A 198 34.50 4.34 6.52
CA GLY A 198 33.18 3.74 6.80
C GLY A 198 32.06 4.78 6.82
N LEU A 199 32.15 5.80 5.95
CA LEU A 199 31.23 6.93 5.92
C LEU A 199 30.66 7.17 4.53
N TRP A 200 29.38 7.46 4.48
CA TRP A 200 28.72 8.05 3.32
C TRP A 200 28.93 9.55 3.29
N THR A 201 29.12 10.09 2.11
CA THR A 201 29.01 11.53 1.81
C THR A 201 27.84 11.71 0.85
N VAL A 202 26.74 12.33 1.34
CA VAL A 202 25.54 12.61 0.57
C VAL A 202 25.59 14.06 0.12
N SER A 203 25.35 14.31 -1.16
CA SER A 203 25.51 15.63 -1.78
C SER A 203 24.20 16.11 -2.40
N SER A 204 23.90 17.40 -2.23
CA SER A 204 22.84 18.11 -2.92
C SER A 204 23.28 18.60 -4.31
N GLY A 205 22.31 19.12 -5.09
CA GLY A 205 22.58 19.67 -6.43
C GLY A 205 23.37 20.97 -6.41
N ASP A 206 23.32 21.74 -5.35
CA ASP A 206 24.05 23.01 -5.12
C ASP A 206 25.42 22.82 -4.47
N GLY A 207 25.78 21.57 -4.14
CA GLY A 207 27.10 21.20 -3.64
C GLY A 207 27.23 21.09 -2.12
N GLU A 208 26.14 21.24 -1.35
CA GLU A 208 26.15 20.92 0.07
C GLU A 208 26.42 19.44 0.31
N LYS A 209 27.08 19.12 1.42
CA LYS A 209 27.47 17.76 1.77
C LYS A 209 27.13 17.42 3.19
N VAL A 210 26.63 16.19 3.38
CA VAL A 210 26.35 15.62 4.70
C VAL A 210 27.03 14.27 4.80
N LYS A 211 27.78 14.04 5.89
CA LYS A 211 28.45 12.77 6.16
C LYS A 211 27.71 11.95 7.20
N ALA A 212 27.62 10.65 7.02
CA ALA A 212 27.01 9.77 8.00
C ALA A 212 27.56 8.34 7.92
N ARG A 213 27.42 7.62 9.02
CA ARG A 213 27.78 6.20 9.12
C ARG A 213 26.81 5.30 8.40
N LEU A 214 25.51 5.58 8.51
CA LEU A 214 24.44 4.84 7.86
C LEU A 214 23.67 5.74 6.92
N LEU A 215 23.50 5.30 5.67
CA LEU A 215 22.60 5.91 4.69
C LEU A 215 21.25 5.18 4.70
N VAL A 216 20.17 5.92 4.93
CA VAL A 216 18.79 5.43 4.84
C VAL A 216 18.13 6.08 3.63
N ILE A 217 17.80 5.29 2.60
CA ILE A 217 17.12 5.77 1.40
C ILE A 217 15.61 5.62 1.57
N ALA A 218 14.91 6.76 1.65
CA ALA A 218 13.45 6.88 1.85
C ALA A 218 12.83 7.88 0.84
N ASP A 219 13.42 8.02 -0.36
CA ASP A 219 13.13 9.03 -1.38
C ASP A 219 11.92 8.72 -2.29
N GLY A 220 11.08 7.77 -1.87
CA GLY A 220 9.82 7.45 -2.51
C GLY A 220 9.91 6.49 -3.69
N ALA A 221 8.79 6.23 -4.37
CA ALA A 221 8.63 5.13 -5.33
C ALA A 221 9.58 5.19 -6.54
N THR A 222 9.91 6.39 -7.02
CA THR A 222 10.85 6.56 -8.14
C THR A 222 12.30 6.33 -7.73
N SER A 223 12.62 6.58 -6.48
CA SER A 223 13.93 6.39 -5.85
C SER A 223 15.13 6.59 -6.78
N ARG A 224 15.38 7.86 -7.11
CA ARG A 224 16.50 8.22 -8.00
C ARG A 224 17.84 7.80 -7.42
N LEU A 225 17.99 7.94 -6.10
CA LEU A 225 19.24 7.58 -5.43
C LEU A 225 19.47 6.07 -5.45
N ALA A 226 18.49 5.23 -5.10
CA ALA A 226 18.64 3.78 -5.16
C ALA A 226 18.88 3.28 -6.61
N THR A 227 18.28 3.94 -7.60
CA THR A 227 18.53 3.65 -9.02
C THR A 227 19.97 3.99 -9.40
N LYS A 228 20.46 5.18 -9.02
CA LYS A 228 21.82 5.64 -9.32
C LYS A 228 22.89 4.75 -8.67
N LEU A 229 22.61 4.28 -7.45
CA LEU A 229 23.50 3.34 -6.73
C LEU A 229 23.37 1.88 -7.21
N GLY A 230 22.48 1.60 -8.18
CA GLY A 230 22.32 0.26 -8.78
C GLY A 230 21.48 -0.73 -7.98
N TYR A 231 20.81 -0.29 -6.91
CA TYR A 231 19.91 -1.15 -6.12
C TYR A 231 18.55 -1.31 -6.76
N CYS A 232 18.10 -0.35 -7.55
CA CYS A 232 16.83 -0.38 -8.26
C CYS A 232 17.05 -0.46 -9.78
N THR A 233 16.47 -1.49 -10.42
CA THR A 233 16.71 -1.81 -11.83
C THR A 233 15.51 -1.58 -12.74
N GLU A 234 14.34 -1.32 -12.17
CA GLU A 234 13.10 -1.12 -12.93
C GLU A 234 12.33 0.10 -12.42
N PRO A 235 11.64 0.82 -13.29
CA PRO A 235 10.73 1.89 -12.86
C PRO A 235 9.52 1.31 -12.09
N PRO A 236 8.85 2.10 -11.25
CA PRO A 236 7.61 1.69 -10.61
C PRO A 236 6.51 1.45 -11.65
N ARG A 237 5.64 0.46 -11.41
CA ARG A 237 4.59 0.06 -12.36
C ARG A 237 3.18 0.40 -11.90
N GLY A 238 2.94 0.56 -10.59
CA GLY A 238 1.66 0.99 -10.07
C GLY A 238 1.48 2.49 -10.23
N VAL A 239 0.23 2.92 -10.30
CA VAL A 239 -0.15 4.33 -10.35
C VAL A 239 -1.28 4.58 -9.38
N CYS A 240 -1.22 5.67 -8.64
CA CYS A 240 -2.38 6.20 -7.94
C CYS A 240 -2.68 7.62 -8.43
N SER A 241 -3.95 7.98 -8.43
CA SER A 241 -4.39 9.35 -8.63
C SER A 241 -5.20 9.82 -7.43
N ARG A 242 -5.24 11.13 -7.25
CA ARG A 242 -6.10 11.80 -6.28
C ARG A 242 -6.73 13.01 -6.92
N ALA A 243 -8.01 13.21 -6.63
CA ALA A 243 -8.72 14.45 -6.94
C ALA A 243 -9.60 14.83 -5.76
N PHE A 244 -9.57 16.09 -5.36
CA PHE A 244 -10.59 16.63 -4.48
C PHE A 244 -11.83 16.97 -5.30
N VAL A 245 -13.00 16.72 -4.74
CA VAL A 245 -14.27 16.91 -5.43
C VAL A 245 -14.86 18.24 -5.01
N GLU A 246 -14.94 19.19 -5.95
CA GLU A 246 -15.63 20.46 -5.73
C GLU A 246 -17.14 20.34 -6.05
N GLY A 247 -17.96 21.03 -5.28
CA GLY A 247 -19.42 21.00 -5.43
C GLY A 247 -20.04 19.63 -5.13
N GLY A 248 -19.24 18.70 -4.61
CA GLY A 248 -19.72 17.41 -4.15
C GLY A 248 -20.46 17.54 -2.83
N THR A 249 -21.48 16.68 -2.68
CA THR A 249 -22.17 16.49 -1.40
C THR A 249 -21.97 15.06 -1.00
N HIS A 250 -21.55 14.82 0.24
CA HIS A 250 -21.45 13.43 0.74
C HIS A 250 -22.84 12.90 1.04
N ASN A 251 -23.49 12.30 0.03
CA ASN A 251 -24.89 11.86 0.09
C ASN A 251 -25.03 10.39 0.52
N THR A 252 -24.08 9.86 1.28
CA THR A 252 -24.10 8.46 1.69
C THR A 252 -23.68 8.32 3.14
N ASP A 253 -24.13 7.24 3.78
CA ASP A 253 -23.83 6.91 5.17
C ASP A 253 -22.48 6.16 5.29
N PHE A 254 -21.46 6.57 4.51
CA PHE A 254 -20.12 6.00 4.59
C PHE A 254 -19.02 7.06 4.55
N ASP A 255 -17.87 6.75 5.16
CA ASP A 255 -16.69 7.62 5.18
C ASP A 255 -15.60 7.16 4.20
N GLY A 256 -15.60 5.85 3.85
CA GLY A 256 -14.67 5.30 2.89
C GLY A 256 -15.24 4.10 2.14
N VAL A 257 -15.24 4.14 0.81
CA VAL A 257 -15.70 3.02 -0.04
C VAL A 257 -14.75 2.79 -1.19
N CYS A 258 -14.45 1.52 -1.44
CA CYS A 258 -13.70 1.06 -2.61
C CYS A 258 -14.65 0.55 -3.70
N PHE A 259 -14.44 0.98 -4.93
CA PHE A 259 -15.24 0.61 -6.11
C PHE A 259 -14.38 -0.17 -7.09
N TYR A 260 -14.67 -1.45 -7.27
CA TYR A 260 -14.03 -2.32 -8.25
C TYR A 260 -14.77 -2.28 -9.59
N GLN A 261 -14.61 -1.20 -10.32
CA GLN A 261 -15.25 -1.02 -11.61
C GLN A 261 -14.58 -1.87 -12.70
N LYS A 262 -15.34 -2.40 -13.65
CA LYS A 262 -14.77 -3.20 -14.76
C LYS A 262 -13.74 -2.42 -15.56
N GLU A 263 -13.98 -1.12 -15.73
CA GLU A 263 -13.15 -0.20 -16.50
C GLU A 263 -11.83 0.14 -15.80
N SER A 264 -11.73 -0.04 -14.48
CA SER A 264 -10.54 0.24 -13.69
C SER A 264 -9.70 -1.01 -13.38
N LEU A 265 -10.18 -2.20 -13.74
CA LEU A 265 -9.41 -3.43 -13.52
C LEU A 265 -8.23 -3.53 -14.51
N PRO A 266 -7.05 -3.90 -14.04
CA PRO A 266 -6.65 -4.27 -12.69
C PRO A 266 -6.40 -3.05 -11.78
N GLY A 267 -7.27 -2.86 -10.79
CA GLY A 267 -7.25 -1.75 -9.87
C GLY A 267 -8.63 -1.49 -9.28
N TYR A 268 -8.81 -0.34 -8.68
CA TYR A 268 -10.07 0.13 -8.12
C TYR A 268 -10.07 1.65 -7.98
N SER A 269 -11.23 2.24 -7.74
CA SER A 269 -11.35 3.60 -7.25
C SER A 269 -11.86 3.62 -5.80
N ALA A 270 -11.64 4.73 -5.11
CA ALA A 270 -12.14 4.92 -3.76
C ALA A 270 -12.56 6.37 -3.51
N ILE A 271 -13.54 6.53 -2.64
CA ILE A 271 -13.93 7.82 -2.08
C ILE A 271 -13.64 7.79 -0.59
N PHE A 272 -12.95 8.80 -0.08
CA PHE A 272 -12.69 9.01 1.33
C PHE A 272 -13.18 10.38 1.75
N LYS A 273 -13.90 10.42 2.89
CA LYS A 273 -14.34 11.64 3.52
C LYS A 273 -13.23 12.19 4.41
N HIS A 274 -12.94 13.46 4.24
CA HIS A 274 -12.04 14.25 5.06
C HIS A 274 -12.82 15.16 6.02
N PRO A 275 -12.14 15.79 6.99
CA PRO A 275 -12.77 16.84 7.79
C PRO A 275 -13.43 17.91 6.91
N ASN A 276 -14.49 18.54 7.43
CA ASN A 276 -15.31 19.54 6.75
C ASN A 276 -16.03 19.03 5.49
N ASP A 277 -16.38 17.73 5.47
CA ASP A 277 -17.08 17.06 4.37
C ASP A 277 -16.38 17.12 3.02
N GLU A 278 -15.09 17.41 3.00
CA GLU A 278 -14.30 17.37 1.78
C GLU A 278 -14.13 15.89 1.32
N LEU A 279 -14.27 15.66 0.01
CA LEU A 279 -14.18 14.33 -0.57
C LEU A 279 -12.89 14.18 -1.39
N ASN A 280 -12.15 13.12 -1.10
CA ASN A 280 -11.04 12.65 -1.93
C ASN A 280 -11.54 11.48 -2.77
N TYR A 281 -11.52 11.64 -4.09
CA TYR A 281 -11.81 10.57 -5.04
C TYR A 281 -10.52 10.16 -5.74
N CYS A 282 -10.12 8.92 -5.56
CA CYS A 282 -8.84 8.40 -6.03
C CYS A 282 -8.97 7.11 -6.83
N TYR A 283 -7.95 6.82 -7.64
CA TYR A 283 -7.76 5.54 -8.31
C TYR A 283 -6.44 4.92 -7.89
N TYR A 284 -6.44 3.60 -7.77
CA TYR A 284 -5.28 2.74 -7.76
C TYR A 284 -5.33 1.84 -8.98
N LEU A 285 -4.28 1.86 -9.81
CA LEU A 285 -4.20 1.08 -11.03
C LEU A 285 -2.87 0.33 -11.09
N ILE A 286 -2.89 -0.85 -11.73
CA ILE A 286 -1.71 -1.61 -12.12
C ILE A 286 -1.64 -1.61 -13.65
N PRO A 287 -1.06 -0.57 -14.28
CA PRO A 287 -0.95 -0.50 -15.73
C PRO A 287 -0.08 -1.64 -16.28
N HIS A 288 -0.43 -2.12 -17.47
CA HIS A 288 0.32 -3.13 -18.20
C HIS A 288 0.44 -4.50 -17.54
N GLY A 289 -0.63 -5.27 -17.68
CA GLY A 289 -0.70 -6.67 -17.33
C GLY A 289 0.20 -7.61 -18.11
N LYS A 290 1.52 -7.37 -18.19
CA LYS A 290 2.47 -8.40 -18.67
C LYS A 290 2.43 -9.68 -17.85
N GLU A 291 1.73 -9.68 -16.72
CA GLU A 291 1.60 -10.80 -15.78
C GLU A 291 0.20 -11.46 -15.85
N GLY A 292 -0.59 -11.21 -16.90
CA GLY A 292 -1.86 -11.91 -17.13
C GLY A 292 -3.07 -11.36 -16.38
N PHE A 293 -3.05 -10.09 -15.99
CA PHE A 293 -4.22 -9.40 -15.46
C PHE A 293 -5.27 -9.14 -16.56
N CYS A 294 -6.55 -9.16 -16.20
CA CYS A 294 -7.64 -8.76 -17.10
C CYS A 294 -7.73 -7.24 -17.15
N GLY A 295 -7.70 -6.67 -18.33
CA GLY A 295 -7.87 -5.25 -18.58
C GLY A 295 -6.62 -4.59 -19.16
N ASP A 296 -6.85 -3.59 -19.97
CA ASP A 296 -5.82 -2.79 -20.65
C ASP A 296 -5.98 -1.34 -20.18
N VAL A 297 -5.64 -1.09 -18.92
CA VAL A 297 -5.75 0.24 -18.29
C VAL A 297 -4.39 0.91 -18.27
N HIS A 298 -4.34 2.15 -18.77
CA HIS A 298 -3.13 2.97 -18.83
C HIS A 298 -3.20 4.19 -17.90
N GLU A 299 -2.06 4.74 -17.52
CA GLU A 299 -1.99 5.99 -16.76
C GLU A 299 -2.74 7.14 -17.46
N SER A 300 -2.69 7.18 -18.78
CA SER A 300 -3.42 8.16 -19.62
C SER A 300 -4.94 8.07 -19.47
N ASP A 301 -5.46 6.94 -18.99
CA ASP A 301 -6.91 6.75 -18.80
C ASP A 301 -7.44 7.41 -17.52
N LEU A 302 -6.59 7.79 -16.58
CA LEU A 302 -7.00 8.29 -15.26
C LEU A 302 -8.04 9.42 -15.34
N LYS A 303 -7.80 10.43 -16.20
CA LYS A 303 -8.75 11.54 -16.35
C LYS A 303 -10.11 11.05 -16.87
N ARG A 304 -10.10 10.22 -17.90
CA ARG A 304 -11.31 9.63 -18.49
C ARG A 304 -12.06 8.74 -17.48
N LEU A 305 -11.33 7.98 -16.66
CA LEU A 305 -11.91 7.14 -15.61
C LEU A 305 -12.59 7.98 -14.54
N HIS A 306 -11.94 9.02 -14.02
CA HIS A 306 -12.53 9.91 -13.04
C HIS A 306 -13.81 10.59 -13.54
N GLU A 307 -13.74 11.25 -14.69
CA GLU A 307 -14.88 11.98 -15.27
C GLU A 307 -16.00 11.01 -15.73
N GLY A 308 -15.61 9.86 -16.30
CA GLY A 308 -16.54 8.85 -16.75
C GLY A 308 -17.31 8.18 -15.62
N ALA A 309 -16.65 7.91 -14.50
CA ALA A 309 -17.28 7.28 -13.36
C ALA A 309 -18.32 8.20 -12.70
N ILE A 310 -18.03 9.47 -12.51
CA ILE A 310 -19.02 10.44 -11.98
C ILE A 310 -20.26 10.49 -12.86
N LYS A 311 -20.09 10.38 -14.17
CA LYS A 311 -21.20 10.46 -15.12
C LYS A 311 -21.98 9.16 -15.25
N ASN A 312 -21.33 8.01 -15.20
CA ASN A 312 -21.87 6.74 -15.63
C ASN A 312 -22.04 5.71 -14.50
N ASP A 313 -21.32 5.86 -13.38
CA ASP A 313 -21.45 4.94 -12.25
C ASP A 313 -22.51 5.49 -11.27
N PRO A 314 -23.64 4.80 -11.09
CA PRO A 314 -24.73 5.31 -10.25
C PRO A 314 -24.35 5.46 -8.78
N PHE A 315 -23.47 4.59 -8.25
CA PHE A 315 -23.02 4.70 -6.87
C PHE A 315 -22.12 5.90 -6.67
N ILE A 316 -21.16 6.11 -7.57
CA ILE A 316 -20.24 7.26 -7.49
C ILE A 316 -21.00 8.56 -7.75
N SER A 317 -21.88 8.58 -8.75
CA SER A 317 -22.73 9.74 -9.04
C SER A 317 -23.63 10.11 -7.84
N GLN A 318 -24.23 9.12 -7.18
CA GLN A 318 -25.02 9.34 -5.97
C GLN A 318 -24.15 9.82 -4.80
N ALA A 319 -23.01 9.18 -4.57
CA ALA A 319 -22.11 9.49 -3.46
C ALA A 319 -21.55 10.92 -3.56
N LEU A 320 -21.15 11.33 -4.75
CA LEU A 320 -20.52 12.63 -4.99
C LEU A 320 -21.54 13.75 -5.26
N GLY A 321 -22.75 13.40 -5.68
CA GLY A 321 -23.83 14.33 -6.00
C GLY A 321 -23.76 14.91 -7.42
N PRO A 322 -24.86 15.55 -7.89
CA PRO A 322 -25.04 15.95 -9.29
C PRO A 322 -24.13 17.10 -9.74
N ASN A 323 -23.63 17.88 -8.80
CA ASN A 323 -22.78 19.06 -9.08
C ASN A 323 -21.28 18.78 -8.88
N ALA A 324 -20.92 17.52 -8.62
CA ALA A 324 -19.55 17.13 -8.39
C ALA A 324 -18.65 17.38 -9.61
N LYS A 325 -17.54 18.05 -9.39
CA LYS A 325 -16.49 18.30 -10.38
C LYS A 325 -15.16 17.81 -9.87
N ILE A 326 -14.40 17.18 -10.74
CA ILE A 326 -13.04 16.77 -10.46
C ILE A 326 -12.13 17.96 -10.70
N GLU A 327 -11.51 18.44 -9.64
CA GLU A 327 -10.49 19.48 -9.76
C GLU A 327 -9.13 18.96 -9.28
N ARG A 328 -8.08 19.52 -9.90
CA ARG A 328 -6.69 19.28 -9.52
C ARG A 328 -6.33 17.80 -9.39
N MET A 329 -6.81 16.97 -10.33
CA MET A 329 -6.38 15.59 -10.39
C MET A 329 -4.84 15.51 -10.53
N LYS A 330 -4.21 14.75 -9.68
CA LYS A 330 -2.78 14.49 -9.67
C LYS A 330 -2.53 13.00 -9.58
N ALA A 331 -1.44 12.55 -10.18
CA ALA A 331 -1.04 11.14 -10.15
C ALA A 331 0.38 10.96 -9.61
N ALA A 332 0.64 9.79 -9.04
CA ALA A 332 1.96 9.37 -8.58
C ALA A 332 2.20 7.90 -8.90
N SER A 333 3.43 7.58 -9.24
CA SER A 333 3.86 6.21 -9.44
C SER A 333 4.02 5.46 -8.11
N LEU A 334 3.74 4.16 -8.14
CA LEU A 334 3.83 3.26 -6.99
C LEU A 334 4.77 2.09 -7.30
N ARG A 335 5.73 1.84 -6.40
CA ARG A 335 6.58 0.66 -6.46
C ARG A 335 5.98 -0.45 -5.62
N LEU A 336 5.39 -1.44 -6.29
CA LEU A 336 4.60 -2.48 -5.66
C LEU A 336 5.45 -3.68 -5.23
N GLY A 337 5.36 -4.07 -3.96
CA GLY A 337 5.86 -5.34 -3.46
C GLY A 337 7.35 -5.63 -3.70
N GLY A 338 8.21 -4.62 -3.62
CA GLY A 338 9.64 -4.76 -3.84
C GLY A 338 10.07 -4.86 -5.31
N GLN A 339 9.22 -4.41 -6.23
CA GLN A 339 9.47 -4.46 -7.65
C GLN A 339 10.78 -3.79 -8.06
N GLY A 340 11.59 -4.49 -8.85
CA GLY A 340 12.84 -3.99 -9.42
C GLY A 340 13.98 -3.76 -8.43
N LEU A 341 13.80 -4.10 -7.14
CA LEU A 341 14.88 -4.03 -6.17
C LEU A 341 15.70 -5.32 -6.15
N ARG A 342 17.01 -5.16 -6.07
CA ARG A 342 17.96 -6.27 -5.86
C ARG A 342 18.01 -6.67 -4.39
N THR A 343 18.08 -5.66 -3.51
CA THR A 343 18.13 -5.82 -2.06
C THR A 343 17.66 -4.51 -1.41
N THR A 344 17.27 -4.57 -0.15
CA THR A 344 16.88 -3.41 0.67
C THR A 344 17.97 -3.02 1.68
N TYR A 345 19.14 -3.67 1.63
CA TYR A 345 20.25 -3.41 2.54
C TYR A 345 21.60 -3.69 1.87
N ASP A 346 22.63 -3.06 2.37
CA ASP A 346 24.05 -3.35 2.09
C ASP A 346 24.92 -2.85 3.25
N ASP A 347 26.26 -2.96 3.15
CA ASP A 347 27.16 -2.34 4.13
C ASP A 347 26.83 -0.85 4.26
N HIS A 348 26.55 -0.41 5.51
CA HIS A 348 26.21 0.98 5.82
C HIS A 348 25.00 1.57 5.08
N LEU A 349 24.05 0.73 4.59
CA LEU A 349 22.93 1.18 3.80
C LEU A 349 21.66 0.37 4.07
N VAL A 350 20.51 1.06 4.16
CA VAL A 350 19.17 0.47 4.09
C VAL A 350 18.25 1.30 3.20
N ILE A 351 17.34 0.63 2.48
CA ILE A 351 16.30 1.24 1.62
C ILE A 351 14.95 0.90 2.22
N ILE A 352 14.11 1.92 2.42
CA ILE A 352 12.85 1.78 3.17
C ILE A 352 11.65 2.43 2.44
N GLY A 353 10.45 2.09 2.90
CA GLY A 353 9.21 2.68 2.39
C GLY A 353 8.99 2.42 0.89
N ASP A 354 8.41 3.39 0.19
CA ASP A 354 8.12 3.26 -1.24
C ASP A 354 9.39 3.05 -2.09
N ALA A 355 10.54 3.56 -1.65
CA ALA A 355 11.83 3.33 -2.31
C ALA A 355 12.20 1.83 -2.31
N ALA A 356 11.86 1.12 -1.24
CA ALA A 356 11.97 -0.33 -1.12
C ALA A 356 10.78 -1.10 -1.72
N GLY A 357 9.79 -0.41 -2.28
CA GLY A 357 8.56 -1.02 -2.80
C GLY A 357 7.67 -1.59 -1.72
N HIS A 358 7.61 -0.95 -0.56
CA HIS A 358 6.80 -1.37 0.58
C HIS A 358 5.32 -0.97 0.42
N ILE A 359 4.79 -1.08 -0.79
CA ILE A 359 3.38 -0.88 -1.11
C ILE A 359 2.75 -2.23 -1.40
N ASP A 360 1.63 -2.53 -0.73
CA ASP A 360 0.93 -3.82 -0.91
C ASP A 360 0.39 -3.94 -2.33
N PRO A 361 0.74 -5.00 -3.08
CA PRO A 361 0.32 -5.17 -4.47
C PRO A 361 -1.19 -5.39 -4.66
N LEU A 362 -1.91 -5.84 -3.63
CA LEU A 362 -3.35 -6.08 -3.69
C LEU A 362 -4.13 -4.79 -3.43
N THR A 363 -3.75 -4.05 -2.39
CA THR A 363 -4.51 -2.91 -1.89
C THR A 363 -3.98 -1.56 -2.35
N GLY A 364 -2.73 -1.50 -2.84
CA GLY A 364 -2.06 -0.22 -3.14
C GLY A 364 -1.70 0.60 -1.90
N GLU A 365 -1.94 0.08 -0.71
CA GLU A 365 -1.64 0.75 0.55
C GLU A 365 -0.15 0.76 0.85
N GLY A 366 0.37 1.92 1.27
CA GLY A 366 1.79 2.12 1.53
C GLY A 366 2.10 2.92 2.80
N ILE A 367 1.14 3.68 3.36
CA ILE A 367 1.41 4.57 4.51
C ILE A 367 1.77 3.75 5.75
N HIS A 368 0.92 2.79 6.14
CA HIS A 368 1.15 1.99 7.35
C HIS A 368 2.38 1.08 7.20
N THR A 369 2.59 0.51 6.04
CA THR A 369 3.78 -0.32 5.75
C THR A 369 5.07 0.50 5.78
N ALA A 370 5.04 1.75 5.28
CA ALA A 370 6.15 2.68 5.36
C ALA A 370 6.47 3.09 6.81
N ILE A 371 5.45 3.40 7.62
CA ILE A 371 5.60 3.75 9.04
C ILE A 371 6.18 2.56 9.83
N MET A 372 5.59 1.37 9.69
CA MET A 372 6.09 0.16 10.36
C MET A 372 7.51 -0.21 9.92
N GLY A 373 7.80 -0.10 8.61
CA GLY A 373 9.14 -0.29 8.07
C GLY A 373 10.13 0.73 8.59
N GLY A 374 9.70 1.98 8.76
CA GLY A 374 10.51 3.04 9.38
C GLY A 374 10.88 2.74 10.83
N LYS A 375 9.93 2.22 11.63
CA LYS A 375 10.21 1.78 13.01
C LYS A 375 11.19 0.61 13.04
N ALA A 376 11.05 -0.37 12.15
CA ALA A 376 11.98 -1.50 12.02
C ALA A 376 13.39 -1.05 11.60
N ALA A 377 13.51 -0.02 10.74
CA ALA A 377 14.78 0.57 10.36
C ALA A 377 15.43 1.30 11.54
N ALA A 378 14.67 2.06 12.32
CA ALA A 378 15.15 2.71 13.54
C ALA A 378 15.70 1.69 14.54
N GLU A 379 14.96 0.64 14.86
CA GLU A 379 15.41 -0.43 15.75
C GLU A 379 16.71 -1.09 15.28
N THR A 380 16.86 -1.26 13.96
CA THR A 380 18.07 -1.81 13.37
C THR A 380 19.24 -0.84 13.48
N ALA A 381 19.02 0.45 13.21
CA ALA A 381 20.04 1.49 13.35
C ALA A 381 20.53 1.63 14.79
N ILE A 382 19.62 1.58 15.77
CA ILE A 382 19.93 1.61 17.20
C ILE A 382 20.81 0.42 17.59
N SER A 383 20.47 -0.79 17.11
CA SER A 383 21.26 -2.00 17.35
C SER A 383 22.67 -1.89 16.75
N MET A 384 22.77 -1.38 15.53
CA MET A 384 24.05 -1.18 14.84
C MET A 384 24.93 -0.14 15.56
N GLN A 385 24.33 0.96 16.02
CA GLN A 385 25.05 1.98 16.78
C GLN A 385 25.58 1.40 18.11
N ALA A 386 24.79 0.58 18.80
CA ALA A 386 25.21 -0.03 20.07
C ALA A 386 26.34 -1.06 19.90
N THR A 387 26.37 -1.78 18.76
CA THR A 387 27.41 -2.78 18.46
C THR A 387 28.60 -2.21 17.70
N GLY A 388 28.43 -1.04 17.06
CA GLY A 388 29.39 -0.47 16.12
C GLY A 388 29.51 -1.25 14.80
N ASP A 389 28.67 -2.25 14.54
CA ASP A 389 28.69 -3.07 13.33
C ASP A 389 27.64 -2.59 12.32
N TYR A 390 28.10 -2.01 11.22
CA TYR A 390 27.28 -1.52 10.10
C TYR A 390 27.44 -2.37 8.83
N SER A 391 27.97 -3.59 8.97
CA SER A 391 28.10 -4.53 7.87
C SER A 391 26.75 -4.94 7.27
N ALA A 392 26.77 -5.51 6.05
CA ALA A 392 25.59 -6.07 5.41
C ALA A 392 24.91 -7.16 6.27
N ALA A 393 25.66 -7.85 7.13
CA ALA A 393 25.09 -8.81 8.08
C ALA A 393 24.20 -8.10 9.11
N SER A 394 24.63 -6.97 9.65
CA SER A 394 23.87 -6.17 10.61
C SER A 394 22.70 -5.43 9.95
N THR A 395 22.90 -4.78 8.82
CA THR A 395 21.83 -4.09 8.08
C THR A 395 20.76 -5.06 7.58
N SER A 396 21.12 -6.33 7.30
CA SER A 396 20.15 -7.38 6.89
C SER A 396 19.06 -7.65 7.94
N GLN A 397 19.29 -7.29 9.21
CA GLN A 397 18.28 -7.41 10.27
C GLN A 397 17.03 -6.56 9.95
N TYR A 398 17.21 -5.42 9.25
CA TYR A 398 16.09 -4.63 8.77
C TYR A 398 15.20 -5.44 7.81
N GLU A 399 15.79 -6.07 6.79
CA GLU A 399 15.03 -6.89 5.84
C GLU A 399 14.36 -8.08 6.51
N GLN A 400 15.01 -8.70 7.50
CA GLN A 400 14.41 -9.79 8.28
C GLN A 400 13.19 -9.31 9.06
N LYS A 401 13.28 -8.19 9.78
CA LYS A 401 12.16 -7.58 10.49
C LYS A 401 11.03 -7.19 9.53
N TRP A 402 11.35 -6.52 8.41
CA TRP A 402 10.39 -6.17 7.39
C TRP A 402 9.66 -7.39 6.81
N ASN A 403 10.40 -8.44 6.47
CA ASN A 403 9.82 -9.67 5.95
C ASN A 403 8.87 -10.33 6.96
N HIS A 404 9.19 -10.25 8.24
CA HIS A 404 8.33 -10.77 9.32
C HIS A 404 7.04 -9.95 9.47
N LEU A 405 7.11 -8.63 9.32
CA LEU A 405 5.96 -7.75 9.38
C LEU A 405 5.04 -7.95 8.16
N TYR A 406 5.58 -7.83 6.94
CA TYR A 406 4.78 -7.75 5.71
C TYR A 406 5.36 -8.50 4.52
N GLY A 407 6.69 -8.63 4.42
CA GLY A 407 7.35 -9.12 3.20
C GLY A 407 6.89 -10.51 2.76
N TYR A 408 6.68 -11.42 3.71
CA TYR A 408 6.16 -12.76 3.42
C TYR A 408 4.69 -12.74 2.97
N ASP A 409 3.92 -11.74 3.41
CA ASP A 409 2.52 -11.60 3.04
C ASP A 409 2.34 -10.93 1.68
N PHE A 410 3.28 -10.08 1.26
CA PHE A 410 3.26 -9.42 -0.06
C PHE A 410 3.30 -10.39 -1.24
N GLY A 411 3.95 -11.56 -1.07
CA GLY A 411 3.87 -12.65 -2.05
C GLY A 411 2.43 -13.14 -2.25
N LYS A 412 1.68 -13.28 -1.15
CA LYS A 412 0.26 -13.67 -1.17
C LYS A 412 -0.63 -12.55 -1.69
N SER A 413 -0.34 -11.29 -1.33
CA SER A 413 -1.02 -10.12 -1.89
C SER A 413 -0.91 -10.07 -3.41
N ARG A 414 0.28 -10.32 -3.96
CA ARG A 414 0.49 -10.38 -5.41
C ARG A 414 -0.30 -11.50 -6.06
N ALA A 415 -0.28 -12.70 -5.47
CA ALA A 415 -1.06 -13.83 -5.97
C ALA A 415 -2.57 -13.58 -5.88
N GLY A 416 -3.02 -12.97 -4.78
CA GLY A 416 -4.41 -12.55 -4.59
C GLY A 416 -4.85 -11.52 -5.62
N ALA A 417 -4.05 -10.48 -5.83
CA ALA A 417 -4.32 -9.47 -6.87
C ALA A 417 -4.42 -10.09 -8.26
N ALA A 418 -3.45 -10.95 -8.64
CA ALA A 418 -3.49 -11.67 -9.91
C ALA A 418 -4.77 -12.50 -10.06
N LEU A 419 -5.23 -13.14 -9.00
CA LEU A 419 -6.42 -13.98 -9.01
C LEU A 419 -7.71 -13.16 -9.15
N ILE A 420 -7.92 -12.15 -8.29
CA ILE A 420 -9.17 -11.39 -8.26
C ILE A 420 -9.34 -10.50 -9.51
N TYR A 421 -8.24 -9.94 -10.02
CA TYR A 421 -8.29 -9.11 -11.22
C TYR A 421 -8.46 -9.96 -12.49
N LYS A 422 -7.95 -11.19 -12.49
CA LYS A 422 -8.20 -12.14 -13.59
C LYS A 422 -9.62 -12.71 -13.56
N TYR A 423 -10.19 -12.88 -12.37
CA TYR A 423 -11.51 -13.46 -12.16
C TYR A 423 -12.39 -12.55 -11.30
N PRO A 424 -12.91 -11.44 -11.87
CA PRO A 424 -13.69 -10.45 -11.11
C PRO A 424 -14.93 -11.00 -10.40
N ILE A 425 -15.46 -12.13 -10.87
CA ILE A 425 -16.55 -12.88 -10.19
C ILE A 425 -16.23 -13.21 -8.72
N LEU A 426 -14.95 -13.27 -8.34
CA LEU A 426 -14.55 -13.48 -6.95
C LEU A 426 -14.92 -12.27 -6.08
N LEU A 427 -14.81 -11.07 -6.62
CA LEU A 427 -15.23 -9.84 -5.94
C LEU A 427 -16.76 -9.78 -5.81
N ASP A 428 -17.49 -10.20 -6.85
CA ASP A 428 -18.94 -10.30 -6.81
C ASP A 428 -19.41 -11.30 -5.74
N ALA A 429 -18.76 -12.46 -5.68
CA ALA A 429 -19.02 -13.47 -4.65
C ALA A 429 -18.73 -12.96 -3.23
N CYS A 430 -17.64 -12.20 -3.05
CA CYS A 430 -17.33 -11.57 -1.76
C CYS A 430 -18.42 -10.58 -1.34
N ALA A 431 -18.86 -9.71 -2.25
CA ALA A 431 -19.91 -8.74 -1.97
C ALA A 431 -21.23 -9.42 -1.58
N ASN A 432 -21.63 -10.44 -2.34
CA ASN A 432 -22.82 -11.24 -2.02
C ASN A 432 -22.73 -11.92 -0.65
N GLU A 433 -21.55 -12.43 -0.29
CA GLU A 433 -21.36 -13.07 1.02
C GLU A 433 -21.38 -12.06 2.16
N MET A 434 -20.89 -10.83 1.91
CA MET A 434 -21.02 -9.71 2.86
C MET A 434 -22.49 -9.31 3.03
N GLN A 435 -23.27 -9.19 1.95
CA GLN A 435 -24.72 -8.92 2.06
C GLN A 435 -25.45 -9.99 2.87
N ARG A 436 -25.04 -11.26 2.72
CA ARG A 436 -25.66 -12.39 3.42
C ARG A 436 -25.28 -12.49 4.89
N LYS A 437 -24.03 -12.19 5.24
CA LYS A 437 -23.49 -12.37 6.61
C LYS A 437 -23.31 -11.07 7.39
N GLY A 438 -23.45 -9.95 6.71
CA GLY A 438 -23.35 -8.64 7.33
C GLY A 438 -21.93 -8.30 7.81
N ASP A 439 -21.87 -7.47 8.84
CA ASP A 439 -20.63 -6.92 9.41
C ASP A 439 -19.64 -8.00 9.85
N ALA A 440 -20.07 -9.20 10.21
CA ALA A 440 -19.20 -10.30 10.59
C ALA A 440 -18.25 -10.75 9.45
N MET A 441 -18.68 -10.64 8.18
CA MET A 441 -17.82 -10.93 7.02
C MET A 441 -17.04 -9.69 6.60
N MET A 442 -17.67 -8.52 6.64
CA MET A 442 -17.03 -7.25 6.33
C MET A 442 -15.84 -6.99 7.27
N SER A 443 -15.99 -7.25 8.58
CA SER A 443 -14.91 -7.13 9.55
C SER A 443 -13.70 -8.00 9.18
N LYS A 444 -13.92 -9.27 8.82
CA LYS A 444 -12.85 -10.16 8.38
C LYS A 444 -12.15 -9.66 7.12
N TRP A 445 -12.89 -9.11 6.18
CA TRP A 445 -12.35 -8.49 4.99
C TRP A 445 -11.51 -7.26 5.34
N ALA A 446 -12.06 -6.34 6.12
CA ALA A 446 -11.39 -5.11 6.53
C ALA A 446 -10.08 -5.41 7.28
N GLU A 447 -10.07 -6.34 8.26
CA GLU A 447 -8.86 -6.72 8.99
C GLU A 447 -7.73 -7.24 8.06
N VAL A 448 -8.08 -7.94 6.98
CA VAL A 448 -7.09 -8.44 6.02
C VAL A 448 -6.65 -7.35 5.06
N MET A 449 -7.57 -6.52 4.57
CA MET A 449 -7.25 -5.44 3.64
C MET A 449 -6.41 -4.34 4.29
N THR A 450 -6.63 -4.05 5.56
CA THR A 450 -5.83 -3.09 6.36
C THR A 450 -4.56 -3.70 6.97
N ASN A 451 -4.19 -4.92 6.57
CA ASN A 451 -3.01 -5.65 7.07
C ASN A 451 -2.96 -5.86 8.61
N MET A 452 -4.11 -5.84 9.28
CA MET A 452 -4.22 -6.27 10.67
C MET A 452 -4.14 -7.80 10.79
N ARG A 453 -4.53 -8.52 9.72
CA ARG A 453 -4.33 -9.96 9.57
C ARG A 453 -3.64 -10.27 8.25
N PRO A 454 -2.84 -11.35 8.21
CA PRO A 454 -2.18 -11.77 6.97
C PRO A 454 -3.21 -12.24 5.94
N LYS A 455 -2.88 -12.10 4.63
CA LYS A 455 -3.74 -12.55 3.52
C LYS A 455 -4.10 -14.04 3.58
N SER A 456 -3.24 -14.86 4.22
CA SER A 456 -3.54 -16.27 4.49
C SER A 456 -4.77 -16.50 5.37
N TYR A 457 -5.26 -15.48 6.06
CA TYR A 457 -6.50 -15.55 6.83
C TYR A 457 -7.70 -15.90 5.95
N PHE A 458 -7.69 -15.50 4.67
CA PHE A 458 -8.71 -15.91 3.70
C PHE A 458 -8.72 -17.41 3.39
N LEU A 459 -7.63 -18.13 3.69
CA LEU A 459 -7.54 -19.59 3.50
C LEU A 459 -8.08 -20.38 4.70
N ARG A 460 -8.47 -19.75 5.78
CA ARG A 460 -9.08 -20.44 6.93
C ARG A 460 -10.43 -21.02 6.53
N PRO A 461 -10.76 -22.24 6.98
CA PRO A 461 -12.02 -22.90 6.60
C PRO A 461 -13.29 -22.08 6.87
N ASP A 462 -13.32 -21.31 7.97
CA ASP A 462 -14.44 -20.46 8.34
C ASP A 462 -14.61 -19.22 7.43
N VAL A 463 -13.63 -18.92 6.59
CA VAL A 463 -13.66 -17.86 5.56
C VAL A 463 -13.69 -18.46 4.16
N ALA A 464 -12.78 -19.38 3.87
CA ALA A 464 -12.60 -19.98 2.55
C ALA A 464 -13.84 -20.77 2.05
N LEU A 465 -14.45 -21.58 2.93
CA LEU A 465 -15.60 -22.39 2.54
C LEU A 465 -16.83 -21.53 2.17
N PRO A 466 -17.24 -20.54 2.99
CA PRO A 466 -18.32 -19.64 2.62
C PRO A 466 -18.06 -18.88 1.31
N LEU A 467 -16.84 -18.37 1.12
CA LEU A 467 -16.46 -17.69 -0.13
C LEU A 467 -16.47 -18.66 -1.32
N GLY A 468 -15.98 -19.88 -1.16
CA GLY A 468 -16.02 -20.93 -2.21
C GLY A 468 -17.47 -21.23 -2.64
N PHE A 469 -18.39 -21.40 -1.70
CA PHE A 469 -19.80 -21.58 -2.00
C PHE A 469 -20.42 -20.34 -2.65
N ALA A 470 -20.03 -19.15 -2.23
CA ALA A 470 -20.48 -17.91 -2.83
C ALA A 470 -20.04 -17.79 -4.30
N VAL A 471 -18.80 -18.19 -4.63
CA VAL A 471 -18.29 -18.22 -6.00
C VAL A 471 -19.09 -19.17 -6.88
N VAL A 472 -19.36 -20.39 -6.40
CA VAL A 472 -20.20 -21.37 -7.13
C VAL A 472 -21.61 -20.82 -7.39
N ARG A 473 -22.22 -20.22 -6.37
CA ARG A 473 -23.55 -19.61 -6.46
C ARG A 473 -23.55 -18.44 -7.45
N GLU A 474 -22.55 -17.58 -7.41
CA GLU A 474 -22.46 -16.41 -8.29
C GLU A 474 -22.23 -16.84 -9.75
N PHE A 475 -21.35 -17.81 -9.96
CA PHE A 475 -21.19 -18.42 -11.28
C PHE A 475 -22.50 -18.99 -11.83
N TRP A 476 -23.26 -19.72 -11.01
CA TRP A 476 -24.56 -20.25 -11.37
C TRP A 476 -25.53 -19.14 -11.76
N ASN A 477 -25.61 -18.09 -10.94
CA ASN A 477 -26.50 -16.96 -11.21
C ASN A 477 -26.17 -16.24 -12.51
N GLN A 478 -24.90 -15.97 -12.76
CA GLN A 478 -24.47 -15.20 -13.93
C GLN A 478 -24.49 -16.04 -15.21
N LYS A 479 -24.07 -17.30 -15.19
CA LYS A 479 -23.85 -18.09 -16.39
C LYS A 479 -25.01 -19.02 -16.75
N ILE A 480 -25.77 -19.47 -15.78
CA ILE A 480 -26.83 -20.46 -15.96
C ILE A 480 -28.23 -19.86 -15.88
N ILE A 481 -28.48 -18.99 -14.90
CA ILE A 481 -29.79 -18.32 -14.77
C ILE A 481 -29.89 -17.10 -15.68
N GLY A 482 -28.75 -16.62 -16.22
CA GLY A 482 -28.70 -15.45 -17.10
C GLY A 482 -29.05 -14.14 -16.39
N ARG A 483 -28.90 -14.09 -15.06
CA ARG A 483 -29.00 -12.84 -14.31
C ARG A 483 -27.72 -12.04 -14.59
N SER A 484 -27.73 -11.27 -15.71
CA SER A 484 -26.81 -10.17 -15.83
C SER A 484 -27.25 -9.13 -14.78
N ASN A 485 -26.41 -8.85 -13.80
CA ASN A 485 -26.61 -7.69 -12.95
C ASN A 485 -26.49 -6.45 -13.83
N ASP A 486 -27.62 -5.92 -14.26
CA ASP A 486 -27.70 -4.73 -15.08
C ASP A 486 -27.54 -3.53 -14.18
N TYR A 487 -26.38 -2.87 -14.25
CA TYR A 487 -26.06 -1.66 -13.48
C TYR A 487 -27.02 -0.50 -13.76
N SER A 488 -27.79 -0.55 -14.85
CA SER A 488 -28.72 0.51 -15.24
C SER A 488 -29.98 0.58 -14.39
N LYS A 489 -30.24 -0.42 -13.56
CA LYS A 489 -31.40 -0.45 -12.66
C LYS A 489 -30.96 -0.20 -11.24
N GLY A 490 -30.89 1.07 -10.86
CA GLY A 490 -30.71 1.48 -9.49
C GLY A 490 -31.68 0.77 -8.57
N GLY A 491 -31.20 -0.21 -7.84
CA GLY A 491 -31.97 -0.95 -6.84
C GLY A 491 -31.87 -0.25 -5.51
N SER A 492 -32.83 0.61 -5.22
CA SER A 492 -33.19 0.90 -3.83
C SER A 492 -33.59 -0.41 -3.15
N ARG A 493 -32.75 -0.91 -2.26
CA ARG A 493 -33.18 -1.71 -1.09
C ARG A 493 -32.17 -1.52 0.03
#